data_d04789c1bde3f9ade3a3cc71c80c70de
#
_entry.id   d04789c1bde3f9ade3a3cc71c80c70de
#
_cell.length_a   1.000
_cell.length_b   1.000
_cell.length_c   1.000
_cell.angle_alpha   90.00
_cell.angle_beta   90.00
_cell.angle_gamma   90.00
#
_symmetry.space_group_name_H-M   'P 1'
#
loop_
_entity.id
_entity.type
_entity.pdbx_description
1 polymer ?
#
loop_
_entity_poly.entity_id
_entity_poly.type
_entity_poly.pdbx_seq_one_letter_code
_entity_poly.pdbx_strand_id
1 'polypeptide(L)'
;MRGSVYYQSAQLVKQVFEAGAKKEDKINPDHEHYQFVSSYKTMESYRAIWNNFFNYLLEQWKLKDFEKIEPHHIQAYMDYKVEYYPSKQYLEKISAALGKLEIALKNFAKNIHNVDREYDFSIRQTILDEARDLKYVSNNYHNRAYNNPLLLIENLKDPLHQLTAKIQYEGGSRIEGVALIKKDQMMGIKVDSITNKEVGIVLTKEKGGKEGEIIVSIDTYTNLNSYILEYDKFKINRQKYYNDIKQAAISSDETQEASHGLRWNFAKRRMFEYGKAGYSYEECLQQVSYEMKHNRASITEHYLA
;
A
#
# COMPACT_ATOMS: atom_id res chain seq x y z
N MET A 1 -3.49 -32.69 4.55
CA MET A 1 -2.66 -31.95 5.52
C MET A 1 -3.37 -31.93 6.88
N ARG A 2 -2.65 -32.19 7.99
CA ARG A 2 -3.23 -32.13 9.35
C ARG A 2 -2.62 -30.94 10.10
N GLY A 3 -3.37 -30.35 11.03
CA GLY A 3 -2.91 -29.25 11.87
C GLY A 3 -3.85 -28.05 11.88
N SER A 4 -3.48 -27.01 12.64
CA SER A 4 -4.27 -25.79 12.71
C SER A 4 -4.29 -25.03 11.38
N VAL A 5 -5.22 -24.08 11.23
CA VAL A 5 -5.28 -23.14 10.10
C VAL A 5 -3.92 -22.48 9.88
N TYR A 6 -3.30 -21.98 10.95
CA TYR A 6 -2.00 -21.28 10.88
C TYR A 6 -0.84 -22.21 10.49
N TYR A 7 -0.88 -23.47 10.92
CA TYR A 7 0.12 -24.44 10.53
C TYR A 7 0.00 -24.77 9.04
N GLN A 8 -1.21 -25.11 8.56
CA GLN A 8 -1.44 -25.48 7.16
C GLN A 8 -1.08 -24.32 6.22
N SER A 9 -1.51 -23.08 6.54
CA SER A 9 -1.13 -21.91 5.75
C SER A 9 0.38 -21.68 5.71
N ALA A 10 1.10 -21.93 6.81
CA ALA A 10 2.56 -21.80 6.85
C ALA A 10 3.27 -22.83 5.96
N GLN A 11 2.75 -24.07 5.88
CA GLN A 11 3.29 -25.07 4.95
C GLN A 11 3.07 -24.68 3.49
N LEU A 12 1.91 -24.12 3.18
CA LEU A 12 1.59 -23.64 1.82
C LEU A 12 2.42 -22.42 1.42
N VAL A 13 2.74 -21.52 2.35
CA VAL A 13 3.65 -20.39 2.07
C VAL A 13 5.00 -20.88 1.53
N LYS A 14 5.55 -21.95 2.11
CA LYS A 14 6.85 -22.50 1.67
C LYS A 14 6.84 -22.99 0.22
N GLN A 15 5.67 -23.21 -0.37
CA GLN A 15 5.54 -23.72 -1.73
C GLN A 15 5.51 -22.63 -2.82
N VAL A 16 5.35 -21.36 -2.44
CA VAL A 16 5.20 -20.25 -3.41
C VAL A 16 5.94 -18.98 -3.00
N PHE A 17 6.70 -19.01 -1.92
CA PHE A 17 7.43 -17.84 -1.45
C PHE A 17 8.92 -18.02 -1.60
N GLU A 18 9.55 -17.12 -2.35
CA GLU A 18 11.00 -17.00 -2.46
C GLU A 18 11.38 -15.51 -2.32
N ALA A 19 12.06 -15.19 -1.21
CA ALA A 19 12.44 -13.82 -0.90
C ALA A 19 13.43 -13.28 -1.93
N GLY A 20 13.11 -12.12 -2.53
CA GLY A 20 13.99 -11.46 -3.48
C GLY A 20 14.02 -12.06 -4.88
N ALA A 21 13.19 -13.05 -5.19
CA ALA A 21 13.07 -13.58 -6.56
C ALA A 21 12.87 -12.44 -7.57
N LYS A 22 13.64 -12.44 -8.66
CA LYS A 22 13.62 -11.40 -9.68
C LYS A 22 12.29 -11.41 -10.44
N LYS A 23 11.92 -10.26 -10.99
CA LYS A 23 10.69 -10.16 -11.78
C LYS A 23 10.73 -11.05 -13.01
N GLU A 24 11.89 -11.15 -13.66
CA GLU A 24 12.14 -11.97 -14.84
C GLU A 24 11.93 -13.46 -14.56
N ASP A 25 12.45 -13.94 -13.44
CA ASP A 25 12.31 -15.34 -13.01
C ASP A 25 10.86 -15.74 -12.78
N LYS A 26 10.08 -14.82 -12.19
CA LYS A 26 8.66 -15.08 -11.84
C LYS A 26 7.70 -15.11 -13.04
N ILE A 27 8.10 -14.55 -14.17
CA ILE A 27 7.29 -14.55 -15.41
C ILE A 27 7.78 -15.56 -16.43
N ASN A 28 8.92 -16.19 -16.20
CA ASN A 28 9.46 -17.23 -17.05
C ASN A 28 8.90 -18.59 -16.66
N PRO A 29 8.09 -19.25 -17.52
CA PRO A 29 7.48 -20.56 -17.22
C PRO A 29 8.49 -21.68 -16.93
N ASP A 30 9.70 -21.55 -17.48
CA ASP A 30 10.75 -22.57 -17.36
C ASP A 30 11.61 -22.39 -16.11
N HIS A 31 11.40 -21.31 -15.34
CA HIS A 31 12.17 -21.03 -14.14
C HIS A 31 11.47 -21.59 -12.89
N GLU A 32 12.23 -22.14 -11.96
CA GLU A 32 11.72 -22.71 -10.69
C GLU A 32 10.90 -21.72 -9.86
N HIS A 33 11.19 -20.42 -9.97
CA HIS A 33 10.46 -19.35 -9.30
C HIS A 33 9.25 -18.83 -10.10
N TYR A 34 8.86 -19.52 -11.15
CA TYR A 34 7.68 -19.12 -11.92
C TYR A 34 6.45 -18.95 -11.03
N GLN A 35 5.82 -17.78 -11.15
CA GLN A 35 4.66 -17.38 -10.36
C GLN A 35 4.89 -17.26 -8.84
N PHE A 36 6.11 -17.29 -8.33
CA PHE A 36 6.38 -17.13 -6.91
C PHE A 36 6.10 -15.72 -6.39
N VAL A 37 5.87 -15.61 -5.09
CA VAL A 37 5.74 -14.35 -4.37
C VAL A 37 7.10 -14.00 -3.75
N SER A 38 7.67 -12.83 -4.09
CA SER A 38 9.01 -12.42 -3.64
C SER A 38 9.01 -11.36 -2.52
N SER A 39 7.87 -10.76 -2.23
CA SER A 39 7.74 -9.73 -1.20
C SER A 39 7.17 -10.32 0.09
N TYR A 40 7.90 -10.20 1.19
CA TYR A 40 7.42 -10.59 2.53
C TYR A 40 6.05 -10.00 2.85
N LYS A 41 5.87 -8.69 2.63
CA LYS A 41 4.60 -8.01 2.92
C LYS A 41 3.44 -8.50 2.06
N THR A 42 3.71 -8.86 0.81
CA THR A 42 2.70 -9.46 -0.06
C THR A 42 2.32 -10.84 0.42
N MET A 43 3.31 -11.66 0.77
CA MET A 43 3.06 -13.02 1.26
C MET A 43 2.34 -13.02 2.61
N GLU A 44 2.75 -12.15 3.53
CA GLU A 44 2.05 -11.96 4.80
C GLU A 44 0.57 -11.61 4.58
N SER A 45 0.31 -10.69 3.67
CA SER A 45 -1.05 -10.27 3.31
C SER A 45 -1.87 -11.40 2.68
N TYR A 46 -1.27 -12.18 1.77
CA TYR A 46 -1.94 -13.35 1.17
C TYR A 46 -2.21 -14.44 2.21
N ARG A 47 -1.24 -14.72 3.07
CA ARG A 47 -1.42 -15.67 4.16
C ARG A 47 -2.53 -15.26 5.13
N ALA A 48 -2.68 -13.96 5.42
CA ALA A 48 -3.79 -13.46 6.22
C ALA A 48 -5.14 -13.73 5.55
N ILE A 49 -5.24 -13.55 4.24
CA ILE A 49 -6.45 -13.90 3.46
C ILE A 49 -6.69 -15.43 3.49
N TRP A 50 -5.65 -16.25 3.31
CA TRP A 50 -5.78 -17.71 3.41
C TRP A 50 -6.27 -18.15 4.79
N ASN A 51 -5.74 -17.57 5.86
CA ASN A 51 -6.20 -17.87 7.22
C ASN A 51 -7.68 -17.51 7.41
N ASN A 52 -8.11 -16.34 6.87
CA ASN A 52 -9.52 -15.95 6.90
C ASN A 52 -10.40 -16.92 6.11
N PHE A 53 -9.98 -17.32 4.91
CA PHE A 53 -10.67 -18.29 4.08
C PHE A 53 -10.74 -19.66 4.75
N PHE A 54 -9.66 -20.15 5.31
CA PHE A 54 -9.61 -21.45 6.01
C PHE A 54 -10.50 -21.46 7.26
N ASN A 55 -10.55 -20.40 8.02
CA ASN A 55 -11.50 -20.26 9.13
C ASN A 55 -12.95 -20.29 8.63
N TYR A 56 -13.25 -19.60 7.54
CA TYR A 56 -14.57 -19.66 6.90
C TYR A 56 -14.94 -21.07 6.49
N LEU A 57 -14.03 -21.82 5.87
CA LEU A 57 -14.26 -23.22 5.51
C LEU A 57 -14.47 -24.12 6.72
N LEU A 58 -13.71 -23.88 7.78
CA LEU A 58 -13.86 -24.62 9.03
C LEU A 58 -15.22 -24.35 9.68
N GLU A 59 -15.69 -23.12 9.65
CA GLU A 59 -16.99 -22.70 10.21
C GLU A 59 -18.16 -23.25 9.39
N GLN A 60 -18.13 -23.07 8.06
CA GLN A 60 -19.25 -23.38 7.19
C GLN A 60 -19.34 -24.87 6.81
N TRP A 61 -18.21 -25.51 6.54
CA TRP A 61 -18.17 -26.92 6.04
C TRP A 61 -17.48 -27.89 6.99
N LYS A 62 -16.98 -27.44 8.15
CA LYS A 62 -16.16 -28.26 9.05
C LYS A 62 -14.94 -28.87 8.34
N LEU A 63 -14.49 -28.22 7.26
CA LEU A 63 -13.36 -28.65 6.45
C LEU A 63 -12.05 -28.39 7.21
N LYS A 64 -11.40 -29.45 7.68
CA LYS A 64 -10.16 -29.41 8.47
C LYS A 64 -8.91 -29.64 7.63
N ASP A 65 -9.04 -30.25 6.47
CA ASP A 65 -7.96 -30.56 5.55
C ASP A 65 -8.09 -29.70 4.29
N PHE A 66 -7.27 -28.66 4.19
CA PHE A 66 -7.37 -27.68 3.12
C PHE A 66 -6.81 -28.15 1.77
N GLU A 67 -6.21 -29.35 1.71
CA GLU A 67 -5.95 -30.01 0.44
C GLU A 67 -7.23 -30.50 -0.26
N LYS A 68 -8.36 -30.49 0.43
CA LYS A 68 -9.68 -30.88 -0.08
C LYS A 68 -10.54 -29.68 -0.50
N ILE A 69 -9.94 -28.55 -0.71
CA ILE A 69 -10.63 -27.37 -1.24
C ILE A 69 -11.06 -27.65 -2.68
N GLU A 70 -12.31 -27.33 -2.99
CA GLU A 70 -12.93 -27.51 -4.29
C GLU A 70 -13.45 -26.16 -4.82
N PRO A 71 -13.74 -26.02 -6.13
CA PRO A 71 -14.20 -24.76 -6.72
C PRO A 71 -15.41 -24.14 -6.02
N HIS A 72 -16.38 -24.95 -5.57
CA HIS A 72 -17.57 -24.44 -4.88
C HIS A 72 -17.25 -23.75 -3.53
N HIS A 73 -16.18 -24.14 -2.86
CA HIS A 73 -15.69 -23.46 -1.65
C HIS A 73 -15.15 -22.06 -1.96
N ILE A 74 -14.45 -21.95 -3.09
CA ILE A 74 -13.94 -20.66 -3.58
C ILE A 74 -15.11 -19.76 -3.96
N GLN A 75 -16.09 -20.31 -4.70
CA GLN A 75 -17.30 -19.58 -5.09
C GLN A 75 -18.02 -19.03 -3.86
N ALA A 76 -18.37 -19.86 -2.91
CA ALA A 76 -19.12 -19.43 -1.73
C ALA A 76 -18.38 -18.36 -0.90
N TYR A 77 -17.06 -18.48 -0.80
CA TYR A 77 -16.27 -17.46 -0.11
C TYR A 77 -16.22 -16.14 -0.87
N MET A 78 -16.06 -16.18 -2.20
CA MET A 78 -16.05 -14.98 -3.02
C MET A 78 -17.42 -14.29 -3.00
N ASP A 79 -18.53 -15.03 -3.14
CA ASP A 79 -19.89 -14.50 -3.05
C ASP A 79 -20.13 -13.83 -1.70
N TYR A 80 -19.74 -14.48 -0.60
CA TYR A 80 -19.78 -13.87 0.73
C TYR A 80 -18.99 -12.56 0.80
N LYS A 81 -17.79 -12.51 0.20
CA LYS A 81 -16.97 -11.30 0.21
C LYS A 81 -17.55 -10.19 -0.66
N VAL A 82 -18.15 -10.50 -1.79
CA VAL A 82 -18.85 -9.52 -2.65
C VAL A 82 -20.01 -8.88 -1.88
N GLU A 83 -20.79 -9.68 -1.17
CA GLU A 83 -21.95 -9.21 -0.42
C GLU A 83 -21.57 -8.29 0.75
N TYR A 84 -20.60 -8.71 1.57
CA TYR A 84 -20.29 -8.01 2.82
C TYR A 84 -19.14 -7.03 2.73
N TYR A 85 -18.29 -7.11 1.70
CA TYR A 85 -17.08 -6.29 1.56
C TYR A 85 -16.88 -5.84 0.10
N PRO A 86 -17.80 -5.06 -0.47
CA PRO A 86 -17.86 -4.76 -1.91
C PRO A 86 -16.78 -3.80 -2.40
N SER A 87 -15.61 -3.74 -1.77
CA SER A 87 -14.48 -2.94 -2.23
C SER A 87 -13.74 -3.65 -3.36
N LYS A 88 -13.73 -3.06 -4.56
CA LYS A 88 -13.04 -3.59 -5.74
C LYS A 88 -11.59 -4.00 -5.44
N GLN A 89 -10.81 -3.12 -4.83
CA GLN A 89 -9.40 -3.38 -4.52
C GLN A 89 -9.23 -4.56 -3.55
N TYR A 90 -10.11 -4.65 -2.57
CA TYR A 90 -10.06 -5.75 -1.60
C TYR A 90 -10.44 -7.08 -2.25
N LEU A 91 -11.45 -7.11 -3.09
CA LEU A 91 -11.89 -8.31 -3.83
C LEU A 91 -10.84 -8.77 -4.85
N GLU A 92 -10.21 -7.85 -5.58
CA GLU A 92 -9.07 -8.14 -6.47
C GLU A 92 -7.90 -8.76 -5.70
N LYS A 93 -7.61 -8.24 -4.51
CA LYS A 93 -6.57 -8.78 -3.63
C LYS A 93 -6.92 -10.18 -3.12
N ILE A 94 -8.19 -10.44 -2.77
CA ILE A 94 -8.66 -11.78 -2.39
C ILE A 94 -8.50 -12.73 -3.57
N SER A 95 -8.97 -12.35 -4.75
CA SER A 95 -8.85 -13.17 -5.97
C SER A 95 -7.40 -13.53 -6.27
N ALA A 96 -6.48 -12.54 -6.20
CA ALA A 96 -5.05 -12.78 -6.39
C ALA A 96 -4.47 -13.72 -5.32
N ALA A 97 -4.85 -13.57 -4.06
CA ALA A 97 -4.40 -14.44 -2.97
C ALA A 97 -4.90 -15.88 -3.16
N LEU A 98 -6.16 -16.07 -3.57
CA LEU A 98 -6.71 -17.40 -3.86
C LEU A 98 -6.04 -18.06 -5.08
N GLY A 99 -5.68 -17.27 -6.12
CA GLY A 99 -4.88 -17.78 -7.23
C GLY A 99 -3.48 -18.27 -6.79
N LYS A 100 -2.86 -17.60 -5.83
CA LYS A 100 -1.58 -18.07 -5.25
C LYS A 100 -1.77 -19.29 -4.33
N LEU A 101 -2.93 -19.42 -3.68
CA LEU A 101 -3.28 -20.61 -2.91
C LEU A 101 -3.42 -21.84 -3.81
N GLU A 102 -4.02 -21.69 -4.98
CA GLU A 102 -4.12 -22.75 -5.99
C GLU A 102 -2.74 -23.30 -6.35
N ILE A 103 -1.80 -22.40 -6.69
CA ILE A 103 -0.41 -22.78 -7.02
C ILE A 103 0.27 -23.46 -5.82
N ALA A 104 0.08 -22.92 -4.62
CA ALA A 104 0.66 -23.49 -3.40
C ALA A 104 0.17 -24.90 -3.13
N LEU A 105 -1.11 -25.18 -3.36
CA LEU A 105 -1.70 -26.51 -3.20
C LEU A 105 -1.20 -27.49 -4.25
N LYS A 106 -1.07 -27.08 -5.53
CA LYS A 106 -0.47 -27.90 -6.61
C LYS A 106 0.97 -28.26 -6.25
N ASN A 107 1.78 -27.26 -5.87
CA ASN A 107 3.18 -27.48 -5.50
C ASN A 107 3.30 -28.35 -4.24
N PHE A 108 2.42 -28.17 -3.26
CA PHE A 108 2.42 -29.01 -2.05
C PHE A 108 2.11 -30.49 -2.37
N ALA A 109 1.11 -30.75 -3.19
CA ALA A 109 0.77 -32.11 -3.62
C ALA A 109 1.94 -32.77 -4.36
N LYS A 110 2.58 -32.03 -5.27
CA LYS A 110 3.74 -32.51 -6.03
C LYS A 110 4.97 -32.74 -5.15
N ASN A 111 5.36 -31.73 -4.34
CA ASN A 111 6.62 -31.76 -3.59
C ASN A 111 6.58 -32.64 -2.34
N ILE A 112 5.42 -32.78 -1.69
CA ILE A 112 5.27 -33.50 -0.42
C ILE A 112 4.67 -34.88 -0.62
N HIS A 113 3.71 -35.01 -1.53
CA HIS A 113 3.03 -36.31 -1.76
C HIS A 113 3.46 -37.00 -3.05
N ASN A 114 4.27 -36.35 -3.89
CA ASN A 114 4.68 -36.83 -5.21
C ASN A 114 3.47 -37.19 -6.11
N VAL A 115 2.42 -36.37 -6.04
CA VAL A 115 1.18 -36.53 -6.78
C VAL A 115 0.87 -35.27 -7.55
N ASP A 116 0.61 -35.38 -8.84
CA ASP A 116 0.06 -34.29 -9.64
C ASP A 116 -1.44 -34.17 -9.36
N ARG A 117 -1.79 -33.18 -8.56
CA ARG A 117 -3.18 -32.88 -8.20
C ARG A 117 -3.61 -31.58 -8.81
N GLU A 118 -4.71 -31.64 -9.56
CA GLU A 118 -5.29 -30.43 -10.13
C GLU A 118 -6.20 -29.72 -9.15
N TYR A 119 -6.04 -28.39 -9.10
CA TYR A 119 -6.92 -27.46 -8.42
C TYR A 119 -7.34 -26.42 -9.45
N ASP A 120 -8.60 -26.06 -9.50
CA ASP A 120 -9.12 -25.02 -10.36
C ASP A 120 -9.90 -23.99 -9.52
N PHE A 121 -9.30 -22.82 -9.35
CA PHE A 121 -9.89 -21.68 -8.65
C PHE A 121 -10.27 -20.54 -9.60
N SER A 122 -10.41 -20.83 -10.91
CA SER A 122 -10.73 -19.83 -11.94
C SER A 122 -12.08 -19.14 -11.69
N ILE A 123 -13.02 -19.81 -11.04
CA ILE A 123 -14.33 -19.28 -10.64
C ILE A 123 -14.22 -17.95 -9.86
N ARG A 124 -13.11 -17.70 -9.13
CA ARG A 124 -12.84 -16.44 -8.44
C ARG A 124 -12.84 -15.24 -9.38
N GLN A 125 -12.36 -15.43 -10.61
CA GLN A 125 -12.31 -14.35 -11.59
C GLN A 125 -13.70 -14.12 -12.19
N THR A 126 -14.43 -15.16 -12.52
CA THR A 126 -15.79 -15.07 -13.01
C THR A 126 -16.68 -14.26 -12.07
N ILE A 127 -16.65 -14.59 -10.77
CA ILE A 127 -17.44 -13.88 -9.76
C ILE A 127 -17.02 -12.40 -9.66
N LEU A 128 -15.72 -12.11 -9.73
CA LEU A 128 -15.23 -10.74 -9.68
C LEU A 128 -15.67 -9.92 -10.90
N ASP A 129 -15.65 -10.52 -12.07
CA ASP A 129 -16.09 -9.88 -13.32
C ASP A 129 -17.61 -9.65 -13.32
N GLU A 130 -18.40 -10.63 -12.92
CA GLU A 130 -19.84 -10.50 -12.73
C GLU A 130 -20.19 -9.41 -11.71
N ALA A 131 -19.50 -9.36 -10.58
CA ALA A 131 -19.70 -8.34 -9.56
C ALA A 131 -19.39 -6.92 -10.09
N ARG A 132 -18.40 -6.78 -10.98
CA ARG A 132 -18.10 -5.51 -11.66
C ARG A 132 -19.19 -5.12 -12.64
N ASP A 133 -19.63 -6.05 -13.48
CA ASP A 133 -20.65 -5.81 -14.52
C ASP A 133 -21.99 -5.43 -13.91
N LEU A 134 -22.37 -6.07 -12.82
CA LEU A 134 -23.58 -5.79 -12.05
C LEU A 134 -23.46 -4.58 -11.10
N LYS A 135 -22.29 -3.91 -11.06
CA LYS A 135 -21.99 -2.76 -10.19
C LYS A 135 -22.17 -3.05 -8.68
N TYR A 136 -22.05 -4.32 -8.27
CA TYR A 136 -22.02 -4.68 -6.86
C TYR A 136 -20.71 -4.29 -6.18
N VAL A 137 -19.68 -4.01 -6.97
CA VAL A 137 -18.37 -3.56 -6.48
C VAL A 137 -18.30 -2.06 -6.68
N SER A 138 -18.20 -1.35 -5.58
CA SER A 138 -18.02 0.09 -5.65
C SER A 138 -16.59 0.41 -6.10
N ASN A 139 -16.47 1.26 -7.11
CA ASN A 139 -15.22 1.89 -7.50
C ASN A 139 -14.79 2.96 -6.46
N ASN A 140 -15.17 2.83 -5.20
CA ASN A 140 -14.98 3.84 -4.17
C ASN A 140 -13.51 4.13 -3.93
N TYR A 141 -12.95 4.89 -4.85
CA TYR A 141 -11.93 5.85 -4.53
C TYR A 141 -12.64 7.04 -3.89
N HIS A 142 -12.88 7.02 -2.60
CA HIS A 142 -13.33 8.21 -1.92
C HIS A 142 -12.16 9.15 -1.75
N ASN A 143 -12.47 10.44 -1.73
CA ASN A 143 -11.50 11.47 -1.40
C ASN A 143 -10.92 11.22 0.01
N ARG A 144 -9.62 10.99 0.08
CA ARG A 144 -8.91 10.75 1.34
C ARG A 144 -8.16 11.98 1.87
N ALA A 145 -8.24 13.11 1.17
CA ALA A 145 -7.64 14.35 1.64
C ALA A 145 -8.36 14.83 2.90
N TYR A 146 -7.62 15.27 3.89
CA TYR A 146 -8.17 15.94 5.07
C TYR A 146 -8.75 17.29 4.67
N ASN A 147 -9.88 17.68 5.26
CA ASN A 147 -10.50 18.98 5.01
C ASN A 147 -9.65 20.11 5.60
N ASN A 148 -9.11 19.90 6.79
CA ASN A 148 -8.22 20.85 7.45
C ASN A 148 -6.91 20.17 7.90
N PRO A 149 -5.97 19.91 6.97
CA PRO A 149 -4.73 19.20 7.27
C PRO A 149 -3.82 19.95 8.26
N LEU A 150 -3.88 21.28 8.30
CA LEU A 150 -3.07 22.06 9.23
C LEU A 150 -3.56 21.89 10.66
N LEU A 151 -4.87 21.97 10.89
CA LEU A 151 -5.47 21.71 12.19
C LEU A 151 -5.17 20.29 12.68
N LEU A 152 -5.24 19.29 11.77
CA LEU A 152 -4.85 17.92 12.08
C LEU A 152 -3.39 17.86 12.57
N ILE A 153 -2.47 18.53 11.87
CA ILE A 153 -1.05 18.56 12.21
C ILE A 153 -0.83 19.21 13.57
N GLU A 154 -1.49 20.32 13.85
CA GLU A 154 -1.42 21.02 15.14
C GLU A 154 -1.93 20.19 16.32
N ASN A 155 -2.91 19.31 16.09
CA ASN A 155 -3.48 18.41 17.10
C ASN A 155 -2.66 17.13 17.34
N LEU A 156 -1.57 16.90 16.62
CA LEU A 156 -0.63 15.83 16.94
C LEU A 156 0.10 16.14 18.26
N LYS A 157 0.21 15.16 19.13
CA LYS A 157 0.76 15.34 20.49
C LYS A 157 2.29 15.37 20.52
N ASP A 158 2.93 14.57 19.64
CA ASP A 158 4.38 14.48 19.58
C ASP A 158 4.95 15.49 18.55
N PRO A 159 5.83 16.41 18.95
CA PRO A 159 6.45 17.35 18.02
C PRO A 159 7.16 16.70 16.82
N LEU A 160 7.73 15.50 17.00
CA LEU A 160 8.35 14.77 15.89
C LEU A 160 7.28 14.24 14.93
N HIS A 161 6.10 13.90 15.42
CA HIS A 161 4.98 13.53 14.58
C HIS A 161 4.42 14.73 13.81
N GLN A 162 4.36 15.91 14.45
CA GLN A 162 3.98 17.16 13.77
C GLN A 162 4.96 17.47 12.64
N LEU A 163 6.26 17.40 12.89
CA LEU A 163 7.29 17.62 11.86
C LEU A 163 7.18 16.56 10.74
N THR A 164 6.98 15.29 11.07
CA THR A 164 6.75 14.23 10.08
C THR A 164 5.54 14.52 9.20
N ALA A 165 4.44 14.95 9.80
CA ALA A 165 3.20 15.26 9.09
C ALA A 165 3.36 16.49 8.18
N LYS A 166 4.07 17.53 8.63
CA LYS A 166 4.44 18.69 7.79
C LYS A 166 5.26 18.26 6.58
N ILE A 167 6.30 17.43 6.76
CA ILE A 167 7.10 16.90 5.65
C ILE A 167 6.25 16.13 4.64
N GLN A 168 5.30 15.31 5.12
CA GLN A 168 4.39 14.57 4.23
C GLN A 168 3.39 15.48 3.50
N TYR A 169 2.82 16.45 4.19
CA TYR A 169 1.88 17.42 3.64
C TYR A 169 2.54 18.34 2.60
N GLU A 170 3.75 18.83 2.89
CA GLU A 170 4.48 19.75 2.03
C GLU A 170 5.19 19.06 0.87
N GLY A 171 5.80 17.91 1.12
CA GLY A 171 6.65 17.20 0.16
C GLY A 171 6.01 15.96 -0.51
N GLY A 172 4.79 15.60 -0.12
CA GLY A 172 4.05 14.49 -0.73
C GLY A 172 4.68 13.10 -0.54
N SER A 173 5.65 12.94 0.36
CA SER A 173 6.36 11.67 0.56
C SER A 173 5.52 10.64 1.30
N ARG A 174 5.78 9.35 1.04
CA ARG A 174 5.22 8.26 1.85
C ARG A 174 5.91 8.23 3.21
N ILE A 175 5.24 7.63 4.20
CA ILE A 175 5.78 7.49 5.56
C ILE A 175 7.14 6.76 5.58
N GLU A 176 7.34 5.81 4.68
CA GLU A 176 8.61 5.09 4.57
C GLU A 176 9.78 6.01 4.22
N GLY A 177 9.54 7.06 3.42
CA GLY A 177 10.57 8.02 3.01
C GLY A 177 10.91 9.06 4.07
N VAL A 178 10.01 9.27 5.06
CA VAL A 178 10.20 10.30 6.10
C VAL A 178 10.41 9.73 7.50
N ALA A 179 10.19 8.44 7.69
CA ALA A 179 10.36 7.81 9.00
C ALA A 179 11.82 7.74 9.48
N LEU A 180 12.76 7.89 8.57
CA LEU A 180 14.19 7.96 8.84
C LEU A 180 14.83 8.88 7.80
N ILE A 181 15.38 10.02 8.26
CA ILE A 181 16.14 10.97 7.43
C ILE A 181 17.49 11.20 8.11
N LYS A 182 18.56 11.15 7.33
CA LYS A 182 19.94 11.34 7.77
C LYS A 182 20.48 12.67 7.23
N LYS A 183 21.64 13.09 7.76
CA LYS A 183 22.29 14.35 7.39
C LYS A 183 22.62 14.43 5.89
N ASP A 184 23.06 13.34 5.29
CA ASP A 184 23.39 13.26 3.85
C ASP A 184 22.18 13.38 2.91
N GLN A 185 20.96 13.35 3.46
CA GLN A 185 19.71 13.55 2.73
C GLN A 185 19.23 15.02 2.74
N MET A 186 19.88 15.90 3.51
CA MET A 186 19.59 17.33 3.56
C MET A 186 20.34 18.05 2.43
N MET A 187 19.61 18.37 1.33
CA MET A 187 20.21 18.83 0.06
C MET A 187 20.35 20.36 -0.06
N GLY A 188 20.01 21.10 0.98
CA GLY A 188 20.10 22.56 0.99
C GLY A 188 18.80 23.26 0.60
N ILE A 189 18.92 24.54 0.28
CA ILE A 189 17.82 25.45 -0.04
C ILE A 189 17.91 25.83 -1.52
N LYS A 190 16.77 25.88 -2.20
CA LYS A 190 16.64 26.41 -3.57
C LYS A 190 15.33 27.19 -3.72
N VAL A 191 15.20 27.92 -4.80
CA VAL A 191 13.92 28.53 -5.20
C VAL A 191 13.08 27.51 -5.96
N ASP A 192 11.86 27.28 -5.51
CA ASP A 192 10.88 26.49 -6.27
C ASP A 192 10.40 27.30 -7.48
N SER A 193 10.66 26.82 -8.68
CA SER A 193 10.32 27.50 -9.94
C SER A 193 8.80 27.68 -10.15
N ILE A 194 7.96 26.95 -9.42
CA ILE A 194 6.51 26.99 -9.56
C ILE A 194 5.91 28.08 -8.67
N THR A 195 6.39 28.18 -7.44
CA THR A 195 5.86 29.14 -6.46
C THR A 195 6.73 30.39 -6.29
N ASN A 196 7.93 30.42 -6.87
CA ASN A 196 8.98 31.45 -6.67
C ASN A 196 9.35 31.66 -5.19
N LYS A 197 9.20 30.64 -4.35
CA LYS A 197 9.55 30.70 -2.93
C LYS A 197 10.81 29.88 -2.66
N GLU A 198 11.60 30.33 -1.70
CA GLU A 198 12.67 29.51 -1.15
C GLU A 198 12.07 28.29 -0.43
N VAL A 199 12.65 27.13 -0.71
CA VAL A 199 12.25 25.83 -0.17
C VAL A 199 13.46 25.00 0.22
N GLY A 200 13.31 24.17 1.23
CA GLY A 200 14.30 23.17 1.58
C GLY A 200 14.12 21.89 0.75
N ILE A 201 15.23 21.28 0.39
CA ILE A 201 15.26 20.04 -0.39
C ILE A 201 15.71 18.89 0.48
N VAL A 202 14.92 17.84 0.50
CA VAL A 202 15.21 16.59 1.23
C VAL A 202 15.16 15.41 0.28
N LEU A 203 16.23 14.63 0.23
CA LEU A 203 16.26 13.37 -0.52
C LEU A 203 15.55 12.29 0.29
N THR A 204 14.54 11.66 -0.27
CA THR A 204 13.80 10.58 0.40
C THR A 204 13.93 9.26 -0.33
N LYS A 205 13.96 8.16 0.44
CA LYS A 205 14.00 6.80 -0.08
C LYS A 205 12.69 6.09 0.27
N GLU A 206 11.94 5.74 -0.75
CA GLU A 206 10.60 5.14 -0.57
C GLU A 206 10.56 3.65 -0.95
N LYS A 207 9.40 3.04 -0.79
CA LYS A 207 9.16 1.63 -1.11
C LYS A 207 9.60 1.29 -2.55
N GLY A 208 10.30 0.17 -2.69
CA GLY A 208 10.84 -0.29 -3.98
C GLY A 208 12.13 0.40 -4.40
N GLY A 209 12.85 1.02 -3.45
CA GLY A 209 14.13 1.68 -3.71
C GLY A 209 14.01 2.99 -4.48
N LYS A 210 12.81 3.55 -4.58
CA LYS A 210 12.60 4.84 -5.26
C LYS A 210 13.19 5.96 -4.43
N GLU A 211 14.21 6.60 -4.97
CA GLU A 211 14.82 7.81 -4.41
C GLU A 211 14.35 9.03 -5.18
N GLY A 212 14.28 10.17 -4.50
CA GLY A 212 13.96 11.44 -5.12
C GLY A 212 13.83 12.56 -4.11
N GLU A 213 14.04 13.76 -4.62
CA GLU A 213 13.89 14.98 -3.84
C GLU A 213 12.42 15.25 -3.52
N ILE A 214 12.19 15.80 -2.35
CA ILE A 214 10.94 16.46 -1.98
C ILE A 214 11.25 17.90 -1.59
N ILE A 215 10.28 18.77 -1.77
CA ILE A 215 10.38 20.17 -1.34
C ILE A 215 9.55 20.38 -0.08
N VAL A 216 10.10 21.12 0.86
CA VAL A 216 9.42 21.52 2.10
C VAL A 216 9.64 23.00 2.36
N SER A 217 8.80 23.61 3.17
CA SER A 217 9.00 25.02 3.57
C SER A 217 10.33 25.22 4.30
N ILE A 218 10.85 26.44 4.29
CA ILE A 218 12.08 26.80 5.02
C ILE A 218 11.95 26.50 6.51
N ASP A 219 10.78 26.77 7.10
CA ASP A 219 10.50 26.44 8.50
C ASP A 219 10.64 24.95 8.78
N THR A 220 9.97 24.12 7.97
CA THR A 220 10.05 22.65 8.09
C THR A 220 11.47 22.13 7.88
N TYR A 221 12.18 22.67 6.88
CA TYR A 221 13.57 22.30 6.60
C TYR A 221 14.50 22.66 7.75
N THR A 222 14.39 23.87 8.29
CA THR A 222 15.21 24.35 9.38
C THR A 222 14.99 23.54 10.65
N ASN A 223 13.75 23.24 10.99
CA ASN A 223 13.40 22.41 12.14
C ASN A 223 13.95 20.98 12.00
N LEU A 224 13.82 20.39 10.82
CA LEU A 224 14.37 19.07 10.53
C LEU A 224 15.90 19.05 10.60
N ASN A 225 16.54 20.05 10.00
CA ASN A 225 18.00 20.16 9.99
C ASN A 225 18.57 20.38 11.41
N SER A 226 17.94 21.25 12.20
CA SER A 226 18.34 21.48 13.59
C SER A 226 18.24 20.20 14.42
N TYR A 227 17.16 19.45 14.26
CA TYR A 227 17.00 18.17 14.93
C TYR A 227 18.10 17.16 14.51
N ILE A 228 18.41 17.07 13.21
CA ILE A 228 19.42 16.15 12.71
C ILE A 228 20.83 16.55 13.17
N LEU A 229 21.12 17.85 13.28
CA LEU A 229 22.39 18.33 13.81
C LEU A 229 22.59 17.98 15.29
N GLU A 230 21.50 17.97 16.06
CA GLU A 230 21.53 17.61 17.49
C GLU A 230 21.57 16.10 17.73
N TYR A 231 20.80 15.29 16.95
CA TYR A 231 20.56 13.88 17.21
C TYR A 231 21.13 12.93 16.12
N ASP A 232 21.94 13.45 15.17
CA ASP A 232 22.57 12.73 14.05
C ASP A 232 21.60 12.27 12.98
N LYS A 233 20.36 11.98 13.32
CA LYS A 233 19.32 11.52 12.39
C LYS A 233 17.92 11.84 12.93
N PHE A 234 16.99 12.08 12.01
CA PHE A 234 15.57 12.12 12.32
C PHE A 234 14.99 10.71 12.19
N LYS A 235 14.36 10.20 13.24
CA LYS A 235 13.76 8.87 13.24
C LYS A 235 12.50 8.85 14.10
N ILE A 236 11.40 8.32 13.55
CA ILE A 236 10.15 8.14 14.27
C ILE A 236 9.73 6.66 14.33
N ASN A 237 8.88 6.34 15.31
CA ASN A 237 8.16 5.07 15.36
C ASN A 237 6.87 5.19 14.55
N ARG A 238 6.78 4.49 13.43
CA ARG A 238 5.62 4.55 12.52
C ARG A 238 4.30 4.14 13.16
N GLN A 239 4.31 3.19 14.09
CA GLN A 239 3.09 2.75 14.76
C GLN A 239 2.58 3.81 15.74
N LYS A 240 3.49 4.44 16.49
CA LYS A 240 3.12 5.55 17.39
C LYS A 240 2.60 6.73 16.59
N TYR A 241 3.25 7.08 15.48
CA TYR A 241 2.78 8.12 14.57
C TYR A 241 1.40 7.83 13.99
N TYR A 242 1.16 6.59 13.55
CA TYR A 242 -0.16 6.17 13.06
C TYR A 242 -1.25 6.36 14.14
N ASN A 243 -0.97 5.97 15.38
CA ASN A 243 -1.91 6.12 16.49
C ASN A 243 -2.17 7.60 16.83
N ASP A 244 -1.13 8.43 16.76
CA ASP A 244 -1.23 9.87 17.03
C ASP A 244 -2.07 10.58 15.97
N ILE A 245 -1.81 10.32 14.67
CA ILE A 245 -2.66 10.82 13.57
C ILE A 245 -4.13 10.40 13.75
N LYS A 246 -4.37 9.16 14.13
CA LYS A 246 -5.73 8.68 14.36
C LYS A 246 -6.44 9.47 15.46
N GLN A 247 -5.74 9.78 16.55
CA GLN A 247 -6.30 10.58 17.65
C GLN A 247 -6.46 12.05 17.24
N ALA A 248 -5.49 12.61 16.52
CA ALA A 248 -5.58 13.96 15.99
C ALA A 248 -6.76 14.12 15.01
N ALA A 249 -7.01 13.14 14.13
CA ALA A 249 -8.16 13.15 13.23
C ALA A 249 -9.48 13.18 14.00
N ILE A 250 -9.62 12.38 15.06
CA ILE A 250 -10.81 12.39 15.93
C ILE A 250 -10.98 13.77 16.60
N SER A 251 -9.87 14.34 17.12
CA SER A 251 -9.91 15.64 17.82
C SER A 251 -10.20 16.82 16.89
N SER A 252 -9.94 16.66 15.59
CA SER A 252 -10.15 17.68 14.55
C SER A 252 -11.45 17.49 13.75
N ASP A 253 -12.29 16.51 14.11
CA ASP A 253 -13.49 16.12 13.35
C ASP A 253 -13.19 15.76 11.90
N GLU A 254 -12.07 15.07 11.69
CA GLU A 254 -11.59 14.64 10.38
C GLU A 254 -11.79 13.13 10.17
N THR A 255 -11.86 12.70 8.91
CA THR A 255 -11.86 11.28 8.56
C THR A 255 -10.54 10.60 8.94
N GLN A 256 -10.57 9.29 9.25
CA GLN A 256 -9.38 8.57 9.70
C GLN A 256 -8.60 7.98 8.50
N GLU A 257 -7.98 8.84 7.69
CA GLU A 257 -7.27 8.47 6.47
C GLU A 257 -5.78 8.13 6.68
N ALA A 258 -5.32 8.08 7.91
CA ALA A 258 -3.92 7.92 8.29
C ALA A 258 -3.01 8.97 7.61
N SER A 259 -1.69 8.76 7.66
CA SER A 259 -0.75 9.70 7.04
C SER A 259 -0.87 9.80 5.50
N HIS A 260 -1.56 8.85 4.87
CA HIS A 260 -1.76 8.87 3.43
C HIS A 260 -2.71 10.00 2.97
N GLY A 261 -3.64 10.44 3.84
CA GLY A 261 -4.48 11.61 3.59
C GLY A 261 -3.68 12.88 3.34
N LEU A 262 -2.57 13.09 4.07
CA LEU A 262 -1.68 14.24 3.86
C LEU A 262 -1.05 14.25 2.46
N ARG A 263 -0.77 13.07 1.89
CA ARG A 263 -0.26 12.95 0.53
C ARG A 263 -1.33 13.28 -0.53
N TRP A 264 -2.61 13.03 -0.24
CA TRP A 264 -3.73 13.50 -1.06
C TRP A 264 -3.83 15.03 -1.03
N ASN A 265 -3.70 15.63 0.15
CA ASN A 265 -3.64 17.09 0.28
C ASN A 265 -2.49 17.70 -0.52
N PHE A 266 -1.29 17.08 -0.48
CA PHE A 266 -0.15 17.49 -1.30
C PHE A 266 -0.51 17.49 -2.78
N ALA A 267 -1.04 16.38 -3.31
CA ALA A 267 -1.37 16.25 -4.72
C ALA A 267 -2.35 17.35 -5.18
N LYS A 268 -3.43 17.57 -4.43
CA LYS A 268 -4.43 18.60 -4.74
C LYS A 268 -3.82 20.02 -4.71
N ARG A 269 -3.04 20.33 -3.67
CA ARG A 269 -2.37 21.61 -3.55
C ARG A 269 -1.38 21.83 -4.69
N ARG A 270 -0.56 20.85 -5.01
CA ARG A 270 0.49 20.97 -6.03
C ARG A 270 -0.10 21.09 -7.44
N MET A 271 -1.18 20.34 -7.75
CA MET A 271 -1.96 20.55 -8.98
C MET A 271 -2.43 22.00 -9.16
N PHE A 272 -2.94 22.59 -8.08
CA PHE A 272 -3.38 23.98 -8.11
C PHE A 272 -2.21 24.98 -8.31
N GLU A 273 -1.05 24.74 -7.69
CA GLU A 273 0.15 25.57 -7.85
C GLU A 273 0.66 25.53 -9.29
N TYR A 274 0.75 24.34 -9.91
CA TYR A 274 1.12 24.20 -11.33
C TYR A 274 0.12 24.87 -12.26
N GLY A 275 -1.18 24.68 -12.03
CA GLY A 275 -2.22 25.36 -12.81
C GLY A 275 -2.13 26.87 -12.74
N LYS A 276 -1.84 27.44 -11.55
CA LYS A 276 -1.58 28.88 -11.39
C LYS A 276 -0.34 29.36 -12.13
N ALA A 277 0.67 28.51 -12.27
CA ALA A 277 1.89 28.79 -13.02
C ALA A 277 1.70 28.67 -14.55
N GLY A 278 0.48 28.34 -15.02
CA GLY A 278 0.11 28.29 -16.43
C GLY A 278 0.27 26.93 -17.11
N TYR A 279 0.50 25.85 -16.37
CA TYR A 279 0.57 24.49 -16.92
C TYR A 279 -0.82 23.96 -17.29
N SER A 280 -0.91 23.20 -18.36
CA SER A 280 -2.13 22.46 -18.72
C SER A 280 -2.45 21.37 -17.69
N TYR A 281 -3.67 20.85 -17.71
CA TYR A 281 -4.09 19.79 -16.76
C TYR A 281 -3.20 18.55 -16.87
N GLU A 282 -2.88 18.11 -18.09
CA GLU A 282 -2.04 16.95 -18.36
C GLU A 282 -0.60 17.17 -17.88
N GLU A 283 -0.05 18.36 -18.11
CA GLU A 283 1.27 18.73 -17.60
C GLU A 283 1.30 18.75 -16.07
N CYS A 284 0.27 19.33 -15.43
CA CYS A 284 0.13 19.32 -13.98
C CYS A 284 0.11 17.87 -13.44
N LEU A 285 -0.69 16.99 -14.02
CA LEU A 285 -0.74 15.57 -13.64
C LEU A 285 0.63 14.89 -13.75
N GLN A 286 1.35 15.16 -14.84
CA GLN A 286 2.66 14.55 -15.07
C GLN A 286 3.70 15.06 -14.08
N GLN A 287 3.75 16.38 -13.83
CA GLN A 287 4.72 16.97 -12.89
C GLN A 287 4.46 16.52 -11.44
N VAL A 288 3.21 16.59 -10.99
CA VAL A 288 2.84 16.11 -9.65
C VAL A 288 3.10 14.60 -9.52
N SER A 289 2.90 13.82 -10.60
CA SER A 289 3.26 12.40 -10.63
C SER A 289 4.75 12.18 -10.38
N TYR A 290 5.63 12.97 -11.00
CA TYR A 290 7.08 12.90 -10.78
C TYR A 290 7.45 13.28 -9.34
N GLU A 291 6.93 14.38 -8.82
CA GLU A 291 7.16 14.79 -7.44
C GLU A 291 6.70 13.72 -6.43
N MET A 292 5.60 13.05 -6.72
CA MET A 292 5.09 11.91 -5.93
C MET A 292 5.83 10.60 -6.21
N LYS A 293 6.85 10.59 -7.06
CA LYS A 293 7.62 9.40 -7.46
C LYS A 293 6.76 8.29 -8.07
N HIS A 294 5.75 8.69 -8.84
CA HIS A 294 4.96 7.80 -9.65
C HIS A 294 5.52 7.76 -11.09
N ASN A 295 5.37 6.61 -11.75
CA ASN A 295 5.83 6.45 -13.13
C ASN A 295 4.74 6.79 -14.16
N ARG A 296 3.53 7.11 -13.73
CA ARG A 296 2.36 7.32 -14.61
C ARG A 296 1.49 8.45 -14.06
N ALA A 297 1.14 9.41 -14.92
CA ALA A 297 0.24 10.52 -14.59
C ALA A 297 -1.14 10.04 -14.10
N SER A 298 -1.67 8.95 -14.68
CA SER A 298 -2.95 8.35 -14.27
C SER A 298 -3.03 7.92 -12.80
N ILE A 299 -1.87 7.71 -12.15
CA ILE A 299 -1.85 7.44 -10.70
C ILE A 299 -2.12 8.72 -9.91
N THR A 300 -1.68 9.88 -10.42
CA THR A 300 -1.93 11.17 -9.76
C THR A 300 -3.41 11.55 -9.86
N GLU A 301 -4.05 11.28 -10.98
CA GLU A 301 -5.48 11.51 -11.19
C GLU A 301 -6.34 10.85 -10.09
N HIS A 302 -5.92 9.68 -9.62
CA HIS A 302 -6.54 9.00 -8.48
C HIS A 302 -6.54 9.83 -7.19
N TYR A 303 -5.56 10.70 -6.97
CA TYR A 303 -5.48 11.58 -5.80
C TYR A 303 -6.33 12.85 -5.92
N LEU A 304 -6.97 13.08 -7.06
CA LEU A 304 -7.79 14.26 -7.31
C LEU A 304 -9.30 13.99 -7.14
N ALA A 305 -9.67 12.72 -7.01
CA ALA A 305 -11.05 12.28 -6.85
C ALA A 305 -11.77 12.89 -5.63
#